data_5ecc302695d173ff8794c9ff5687b41a
#
_entry.id   5ecc302695d173ff8794c9ff5687b41a
#
_cell.length_a   1.000
_cell.length_b   1.000
_cell.length_c   1.000
_cell.angle_alpha   90.00
_cell.angle_beta   90.00
_cell.angle_gamma   90.00
#
_symmetry.space_group_name_H-M   'P 1'
#
loop_
_entity.id
_entity.type
_entity.pdbx_description
1 polymer ?
#
loop_
_entity_poly.entity_id
_entity_poly.type
_entity_poly.pdbx_seq_one_letter_code
_entity_poly.pdbx_strand_id
1 'polypeptide(L)'
;VRIKARSGYAAYEGNVEKGFVTGKGPLYGKSGGIVYTGDFKKNQYNGEGKLYYPGGQMKYEGNFENNDYSGEGTLYRENGSKEYTGGFSKGMKNGEGKLFDSGDNEIFTGNFSQDELLYSDLLGKTTEEINQVYTGERKLYTDGGDGFAAALEDIDAVYSGAQDGAALDDSMKVEGIYILKDQIYLKDRLCESVPDLKKTIGEPEYEGNSSVTLPEAVAISYLNEKKSSLFGPVNMDSAKEFSDVITVNDFDPDYLVYLYSYTIDGIRYTFFCSEKDGEFAMYQIEKE
;
A
#
# COMPACT_ATOMS: atom_id res chain seq x y z
N VAL A 1 -16.49 -38.50 4.17
CA VAL A 1 -17.65 -38.18 5.02
C VAL A 1 -18.33 -36.92 4.49
N ARG A 2 -19.66 -36.87 4.58
CA ARG A 2 -20.46 -35.69 4.27
C ARG A 2 -21.06 -35.15 5.57
N ILE A 3 -20.62 -33.96 5.99
CA ILE A 3 -21.17 -33.27 7.16
C ILE A 3 -22.32 -32.36 6.71
N LYS A 4 -23.47 -32.47 7.37
CA LYS A 4 -24.62 -31.57 7.15
C LYS A 4 -24.73 -30.58 8.31
N ALA A 5 -25.01 -29.32 7.99
CA ALA A 5 -25.42 -28.35 8.99
C ALA A 5 -26.79 -28.72 9.59
N ARG A 6 -27.15 -28.16 10.76
CA ARG A 6 -28.46 -28.38 11.41
C ARG A 6 -29.65 -28.03 10.49
N SER A 7 -29.46 -27.07 9.58
CA SER A 7 -30.42 -26.67 8.55
C SER A 7 -30.53 -27.63 7.35
N GLY A 8 -29.74 -28.72 7.33
CA GLY A 8 -29.81 -29.80 6.33
C GLY A 8 -28.92 -29.63 5.08
N TYR A 9 -28.30 -28.49 4.84
CA TYR A 9 -27.36 -28.34 3.70
C TYR A 9 -26.03 -29.07 3.96
N ALA A 10 -25.34 -29.45 2.89
CA ALA A 10 -23.99 -30.00 3.01
C ALA A 10 -23.04 -28.88 3.43
N ALA A 11 -22.38 -29.05 4.56
CA ALA A 11 -21.41 -28.08 5.05
C ALA A 11 -19.97 -28.45 4.66
N TYR A 12 -19.68 -29.76 4.56
CA TYR A 12 -18.35 -30.26 4.21
C TYR A 12 -18.45 -31.66 3.60
N GLU A 13 -17.56 -31.92 2.62
CA GLU A 13 -17.36 -33.27 2.08
C GLU A 13 -15.85 -33.60 2.08
N GLY A 14 -15.45 -34.68 2.78
CA GLY A 14 -14.04 -35.06 2.85
C GLY A 14 -13.72 -35.93 4.05
N ASN A 15 -12.49 -35.89 4.52
CA ASN A 15 -11.99 -36.73 5.59
C ASN A 15 -12.28 -36.10 6.97
N VAL A 16 -12.65 -36.97 7.92
CA VAL A 16 -12.83 -36.60 9.34
C VAL A 16 -12.12 -37.63 10.20
N GLU A 17 -11.18 -37.19 11.02
CA GLU A 17 -10.45 -38.03 11.95
C GLU A 17 -10.60 -37.49 13.38
N LYS A 18 -10.95 -38.36 14.30
CA LYS A 18 -11.14 -38.03 15.72
C LYS A 18 -12.06 -36.80 15.96
N GLY A 19 -13.08 -36.62 15.07
CA GLY A 19 -14.01 -35.51 15.15
C GLY A 19 -13.54 -34.21 14.51
N PHE A 20 -12.37 -34.18 13.89
CA PHE A 20 -11.85 -33.02 13.18
C PHE A 20 -11.85 -33.24 11.66
N VAL A 21 -12.21 -32.18 10.91
CA VAL A 21 -12.01 -32.14 9.47
C VAL A 21 -10.51 -32.15 9.17
N THR A 22 -10.07 -33.00 8.24
CA THR A 22 -8.67 -33.17 7.83
C THR A 22 -8.59 -33.60 6.37
N GLY A 23 -7.39 -33.45 5.75
CA GLY A 23 -7.19 -33.76 4.33
C GLY A 23 -7.95 -32.83 3.40
N LYS A 24 -8.06 -33.19 2.12
CA LYS A 24 -8.67 -32.34 1.08
C LYS A 24 -10.19 -32.46 1.04
N GLY A 25 -10.88 -31.36 0.82
CA GLY A 25 -12.31 -31.34 0.58
C GLY A 25 -12.92 -29.93 0.44
N PRO A 26 -14.15 -29.82 -0.08
CA PRO A 26 -14.90 -28.59 -0.14
C PRO A 26 -15.63 -28.28 1.15
N LEU A 27 -15.65 -26.99 1.53
CA LEU A 27 -16.51 -26.39 2.54
C LEU A 27 -17.58 -25.55 1.83
N TYR A 28 -18.82 -25.71 2.24
CA TYR A 28 -19.97 -25.03 1.65
C TYR A 28 -20.57 -23.99 2.60
N GLY A 29 -20.98 -22.86 2.07
CA GLY A 29 -21.76 -21.84 2.77
C GLY A 29 -23.23 -22.21 2.88
N LYS A 30 -23.98 -21.36 3.60
CA LYS A 30 -25.44 -21.55 3.82
C LYS A 30 -26.25 -21.53 2.52
N SER A 31 -25.79 -20.84 1.49
CA SER A 31 -26.40 -20.80 0.15
C SER A 31 -26.12 -22.06 -0.69
N GLY A 32 -25.27 -22.97 -0.21
CA GLY A 32 -24.82 -24.14 -0.95
C GLY A 32 -23.65 -23.89 -1.90
N GLY A 33 -23.18 -22.66 -2.01
CA GLY A 33 -21.95 -22.32 -2.76
C GLY A 33 -20.70 -22.77 -2.01
N ILE A 34 -19.63 -23.05 -2.75
CA ILE A 34 -18.33 -23.37 -2.15
C ILE A 34 -17.76 -22.10 -1.53
N VAL A 35 -17.30 -22.19 -0.29
CA VAL A 35 -16.58 -21.13 0.44
C VAL A 35 -15.08 -21.39 0.38
N TYR A 36 -14.67 -22.66 0.51
CA TYR A 36 -13.28 -23.07 0.45
C TYR A 36 -13.16 -24.47 -0.15
N THR A 37 -12.10 -24.72 -0.86
CA THR A 37 -11.70 -26.07 -1.28
C THR A 37 -10.19 -26.20 -1.13
N GLY A 38 -9.74 -27.23 -0.45
CA GLY A 38 -8.31 -27.43 -0.20
C GLY A 38 -8.03 -28.33 0.99
N ASP A 39 -6.83 -28.18 1.53
CA ASP A 39 -6.36 -28.98 2.65
C ASP A 39 -6.86 -28.45 3.98
N PHE A 40 -7.22 -29.38 4.87
CA PHE A 40 -7.63 -29.12 6.24
C PHE A 40 -6.74 -29.85 7.24
N LYS A 41 -6.48 -29.20 8.36
CA LYS A 41 -5.84 -29.78 9.53
C LYS A 41 -6.58 -29.32 10.80
N LYS A 42 -7.21 -30.25 11.52
CA LYS A 42 -7.96 -29.96 12.75
C LYS A 42 -9.00 -28.85 12.60
N ASN A 43 -9.84 -28.92 11.56
CA ASN A 43 -10.88 -27.94 11.20
C ASN A 43 -10.37 -26.58 10.67
N GLN A 44 -9.07 -26.41 10.45
CA GLN A 44 -8.48 -25.19 9.91
C GLN A 44 -8.03 -25.42 8.49
N TYR A 45 -8.10 -24.40 7.64
CA TYR A 45 -7.44 -24.38 6.34
C TYR A 45 -5.93 -24.47 6.57
N ASN A 46 -5.28 -25.38 5.89
CA ASN A 46 -3.86 -25.66 6.11
C ASN A 46 -3.29 -26.40 4.91
N GLY A 47 -2.25 -25.87 4.27
CA GLY A 47 -1.75 -26.36 2.99
C GLY A 47 -2.38 -25.63 1.81
N GLU A 48 -2.40 -26.26 0.64
CA GLU A 48 -2.95 -25.66 -0.58
C GLU A 48 -4.48 -25.55 -0.54
N GLY A 49 -5.00 -24.42 -1.00
CA GLY A 49 -6.45 -24.20 -1.06
C GLY A 49 -6.88 -23.01 -1.90
N LYS A 50 -8.20 -22.94 -2.08
CA LYS A 50 -8.91 -21.88 -2.80
C LYS A 50 -10.04 -21.37 -1.93
N LEU A 51 -10.06 -20.07 -1.68
CA LEU A 51 -11.12 -19.38 -0.97
C LEU A 51 -11.98 -18.62 -1.98
N TYR A 52 -13.28 -18.54 -1.72
CA TYR A 52 -14.24 -17.91 -2.63
C TYR A 52 -15.02 -16.80 -1.93
N TYR A 53 -15.36 -15.75 -2.67
CA TYR A 53 -16.34 -14.75 -2.27
C TYR A 53 -17.76 -15.36 -2.20
N PRO A 54 -18.70 -14.72 -1.49
CA PRO A 54 -20.08 -15.19 -1.42
C PRO A 54 -20.77 -15.35 -2.78
N GLY A 55 -20.33 -14.59 -3.78
CA GLY A 55 -20.78 -14.67 -5.18
C GLY A 55 -20.22 -15.86 -5.98
N GLY A 56 -19.29 -16.63 -5.40
CA GLY A 56 -18.66 -17.79 -6.03
C GLY A 56 -17.40 -17.46 -6.81
N GLN A 57 -17.02 -16.19 -6.96
CA GLN A 57 -15.76 -15.78 -7.56
C GLN A 57 -14.61 -16.16 -6.63
N MET A 58 -13.44 -16.51 -7.20
CA MET A 58 -12.23 -16.82 -6.45
C MET A 58 -11.77 -15.56 -5.70
N LYS A 59 -11.45 -15.71 -4.42
CA LYS A 59 -10.88 -14.66 -3.57
C LYS A 59 -9.38 -14.84 -3.39
N TYR A 60 -8.95 -16.09 -3.17
CA TYR A 60 -7.55 -16.42 -2.93
C TYR A 60 -7.27 -17.84 -3.40
N GLU A 61 -6.10 -18.03 -4.00
CA GLU A 61 -5.53 -19.35 -4.32
C GLU A 61 -4.07 -19.38 -3.87
N GLY A 62 -3.71 -20.35 -3.03
CA GLY A 62 -2.35 -20.48 -2.50
C GLY A 62 -2.30 -21.31 -1.23
N ASN A 63 -1.25 -21.09 -0.45
CA ASN A 63 -1.04 -21.80 0.79
C ASN A 63 -1.78 -21.16 1.96
N PHE A 64 -2.19 -21.99 2.92
CA PHE A 64 -2.82 -21.61 4.17
C PHE A 64 -2.07 -22.20 5.36
N GLU A 65 -2.01 -21.47 6.45
CA GLU A 65 -1.59 -21.94 7.74
C GLU A 65 -2.55 -21.43 8.82
N ASN A 66 -3.21 -22.37 9.53
CA ASN A 66 -4.17 -22.07 10.62
C ASN A 66 -5.31 -21.08 10.22
N ASN A 67 -5.84 -21.20 9.01
CA ASN A 67 -6.83 -20.35 8.33
C ASN A 67 -6.29 -19.07 7.69
N ASP A 68 -5.05 -18.67 7.94
CA ASP A 68 -4.43 -17.48 7.36
C ASP A 68 -3.74 -17.82 6.04
N TYR A 69 -3.67 -16.86 5.12
CA TYR A 69 -2.84 -16.95 3.92
C TYR A 69 -1.37 -17.06 4.35
N SER A 70 -0.62 -17.93 3.68
CA SER A 70 0.78 -18.22 4.02
C SER A 70 1.56 -18.64 2.78
N GLY A 71 2.89 -18.40 2.75
CA GLY A 71 3.71 -18.74 1.59
C GLY A 71 3.24 -18.02 0.32
N GLU A 72 3.39 -18.67 -0.84
CA GLU A 72 3.00 -18.08 -2.12
C GLU A 72 1.49 -18.22 -2.38
N GLY A 73 0.91 -17.15 -2.99
CA GLY A 73 -0.49 -17.14 -3.36
C GLY A 73 -0.90 -15.99 -4.27
N THR A 74 -2.15 -16.05 -4.73
CA THR A 74 -2.77 -15.00 -5.54
C THR A 74 -4.07 -14.55 -4.89
N LEU A 75 -4.19 -13.24 -4.68
CA LEU A 75 -5.40 -12.58 -4.21
C LEU A 75 -6.15 -12.00 -5.42
N TYR A 76 -7.48 -12.15 -5.41
CA TYR A 76 -8.37 -11.69 -6.48
C TYR A 76 -9.41 -10.72 -5.94
N ARG A 77 -9.83 -9.76 -6.76
CA ARG A 77 -10.99 -8.89 -6.51
C ARG A 77 -12.29 -9.64 -6.76
N GLU A 78 -13.41 -9.09 -6.30
CA GLU A 78 -14.74 -9.69 -6.53
C GLU A 78 -15.15 -9.77 -8.01
N ASN A 79 -14.59 -8.89 -8.87
CA ASN A 79 -14.79 -8.96 -10.32
C ASN A 79 -13.99 -10.10 -11.00
N GLY A 80 -13.14 -10.82 -10.26
CA GLY A 80 -12.32 -11.92 -10.71
C GLY A 80 -10.94 -11.52 -11.21
N SER A 81 -10.62 -10.23 -11.32
CA SER A 81 -9.27 -9.78 -11.67
C SER A 81 -8.29 -10.01 -10.52
N LYS A 82 -7.01 -10.23 -10.86
CA LYS A 82 -5.95 -10.31 -9.85
C LYS A 82 -5.81 -8.97 -9.12
N GLU A 83 -5.51 -9.04 -7.85
CA GLU A 83 -5.11 -7.89 -7.04
C GLU A 83 -3.62 -7.95 -6.73
N TYR A 84 -3.15 -9.13 -6.30
CA TYR A 84 -1.78 -9.36 -5.87
C TYR A 84 -1.38 -10.81 -6.12
N THR A 85 -0.12 -11.03 -6.46
CA THR A 85 0.52 -12.35 -6.49
C THR A 85 1.87 -12.26 -5.81
N GLY A 86 2.15 -13.15 -4.85
CA GLY A 86 3.43 -13.16 -4.12
C GLY A 86 3.33 -13.80 -2.75
N GLY A 87 4.26 -13.41 -1.87
CA GLY A 87 4.39 -13.96 -0.53
C GLY A 87 3.32 -13.47 0.44
N PHE A 88 2.91 -14.35 1.36
CA PHE A 88 2.01 -14.07 2.47
C PHE A 88 2.56 -14.62 3.78
N SER A 89 2.33 -13.90 4.86
CA SER A 89 2.61 -14.34 6.24
C SER A 89 1.50 -13.88 7.16
N LYS A 90 0.91 -14.81 7.93
CA LYS A 90 -0.18 -14.52 8.89
C LYS A 90 -1.36 -13.77 8.25
N GLY A 91 -1.71 -14.13 7.02
CA GLY A 91 -2.82 -13.53 6.28
C GLY A 91 -2.50 -12.24 5.53
N MET A 92 -1.31 -11.65 5.73
CA MET A 92 -0.87 -10.38 5.16
C MET A 92 0.15 -10.59 4.03
N LYS A 93 0.18 -9.70 3.04
CA LYS A 93 1.22 -9.64 1.99
C LYS A 93 2.58 -9.48 2.66
N ASN A 94 3.57 -10.30 2.28
CA ASN A 94 4.90 -10.29 2.90
C ASN A 94 5.93 -10.94 1.98
N GLY A 95 7.06 -10.27 1.76
CA GLY A 95 8.09 -10.69 0.80
C GLY A 95 7.85 -10.14 -0.60
N GLU A 96 8.50 -10.71 -1.60
CA GLU A 96 8.31 -10.29 -3.00
C GLU A 96 6.88 -10.51 -3.47
N GLY A 97 6.41 -9.57 -4.31
CA GLY A 97 5.08 -9.68 -4.91
C GLY A 97 4.83 -8.65 -6.00
N LYS A 98 3.68 -8.83 -6.65
CA LYS A 98 3.23 -8.03 -7.78
C LYS A 98 1.83 -7.52 -7.54
N LEU A 99 1.59 -6.23 -7.84
CA LEU A 99 0.26 -5.64 -7.88
C LEU A 99 -0.25 -5.60 -9.32
N PHE A 100 -1.58 -5.68 -9.45
CA PHE A 100 -2.27 -5.65 -10.73
C PHE A 100 -3.39 -4.61 -10.71
N ASP A 101 -3.65 -3.98 -11.85
CA ASP A 101 -4.84 -3.16 -12.06
C ASP A 101 -6.12 -4.02 -12.22
N SER A 102 -7.26 -3.38 -12.47
CA SER A 102 -8.53 -4.07 -12.68
C SER A 102 -8.62 -4.83 -14.03
N GLY A 103 -7.68 -4.60 -14.92
CA GLY A 103 -7.54 -5.27 -16.23
C GLY A 103 -6.53 -6.40 -16.24
N ASP A 104 -6.01 -6.81 -15.07
CA ASP A 104 -4.95 -7.82 -14.92
C ASP A 104 -3.58 -7.40 -15.48
N ASN A 105 -3.35 -6.10 -15.72
CA ASN A 105 -2.01 -5.62 -16.05
C ASN A 105 -1.19 -5.50 -14.77
N GLU A 106 0.07 -5.95 -14.81
CA GLU A 106 1.02 -5.73 -13.73
C GLU A 106 1.36 -4.25 -13.65
N ILE A 107 1.17 -3.62 -12.48
CA ILE A 107 1.43 -2.20 -12.24
C ILE A 107 2.64 -1.97 -11.34
N PHE A 108 3.01 -2.97 -10.52
CA PHE A 108 4.15 -2.86 -9.62
C PHE A 108 4.73 -4.23 -9.28
N THR A 109 6.05 -4.28 -9.15
CA THR A 109 6.78 -5.42 -8.57
C THR A 109 7.73 -4.92 -7.48
N GLY A 110 7.67 -5.52 -6.29
CA GLY A 110 8.55 -5.14 -5.17
C GLY A 110 8.29 -5.95 -3.91
N ASN A 111 8.86 -5.48 -2.81
CA ASN A 111 8.73 -6.13 -1.52
C ASN A 111 7.58 -5.55 -0.70
N PHE A 112 6.97 -6.42 0.11
CA PHE A 112 5.86 -6.10 1.00
C PHE A 112 6.19 -6.55 2.43
N SER A 113 5.67 -5.84 3.41
CA SER A 113 5.69 -6.22 4.82
C SER A 113 4.37 -5.81 5.47
N GLN A 114 3.68 -6.77 6.10
CA GLN A 114 2.40 -6.54 6.80
C GLN A 114 1.34 -5.81 5.96
N ASP A 115 1.11 -6.29 4.73
CA ASP A 115 0.26 -5.73 3.67
C ASP A 115 0.79 -4.44 3.01
N GLU A 116 1.81 -3.80 3.58
CA GLU A 116 2.35 -2.55 3.09
C GLU A 116 3.51 -2.78 2.10
N LEU A 117 3.56 -1.94 1.06
CA LEU A 117 4.70 -1.86 0.15
C LEU A 117 5.92 -1.32 0.90
N LEU A 118 7.09 -1.92 0.70
CA LEU A 118 8.35 -1.37 1.20
C LEU A 118 8.84 -0.24 0.29
N TYR A 119 8.25 0.94 0.45
CA TYR A 119 8.62 2.13 -0.32
C TYR A 119 10.09 2.52 -0.16
N SER A 120 10.72 2.16 0.95
CA SER A 120 12.16 2.38 1.18
C SER A 120 13.07 1.71 0.13
N ASP A 121 12.59 0.65 -0.53
CA ASP A 121 13.31 -0.02 -1.61
C ASP A 121 13.40 0.84 -2.88
N LEU A 122 12.59 1.88 -2.99
CA LEU A 122 12.60 2.82 -4.10
C LEU A 122 13.58 3.99 -3.87
N LEU A 123 13.98 4.27 -2.62
CA LEU A 123 14.90 5.36 -2.28
C LEU A 123 16.29 5.13 -2.89
N GLY A 124 16.78 6.14 -3.60
CA GLY A 124 18.07 6.12 -4.30
C GLY A 124 18.04 5.43 -5.65
N LYS A 125 16.90 4.84 -6.07
CA LYS A 125 16.72 4.35 -7.44
C LYS A 125 16.62 5.52 -8.41
N THR A 126 17.05 5.28 -9.65
CA THR A 126 16.84 6.23 -10.75
C THR A 126 15.40 6.13 -11.26
N THR A 127 14.95 7.15 -11.99
CA THR A 127 13.64 7.12 -12.67
C THR A 127 13.54 5.92 -13.63
N GLU A 128 14.64 5.56 -14.34
CA GLU A 128 14.70 4.36 -15.18
C GLU A 128 14.45 3.08 -14.36
N GLU A 129 15.10 2.94 -13.20
CA GLU A 129 14.90 1.79 -12.31
C GLU A 129 13.48 1.75 -11.72
N ILE A 130 12.86 2.92 -11.45
CA ILE A 130 11.44 2.98 -11.05
C ILE A 130 10.55 2.49 -12.20
N ASN A 131 10.82 2.88 -13.45
CA ASN A 131 10.05 2.44 -14.62
C ASN A 131 10.13 0.91 -14.86
N GLN A 132 11.15 0.24 -14.33
CA GLN A 132 11.27 -1.23 -14.41
C GLN A 132 10.36 -1.94 -13.39
N VAL A 133 10.02 -1.29 -12.28
CA VAL A 133 9.24 -1.89 -11.19
C VAL A 133 7.83 -1.33 -11.07
N TYR A 134 7.57 -0.15 -11.65
CA TYR A 134 6.26 0.50 -11.70
C TYR A 134 5.89 0.83 -13.15
N THR A 135 4.83 0.22 -13.63
CA THR A 135 4.30 0.38 -15.02
C THR A 135 2.93 1.05 -15.04
N GLY A 136 2.44 1.50 -13.89
CA GLY A 136 1.19 2.23 -13.74
C GLY A 136 1.26 3.67 -14.26
N GLU A 137 0.17 4.39 -14.11
CA GLU A 137 0.08 5.79 -14.53
C GLU A 137 0.96 6.69 -13.67
N ARG A 138 1.75 7.54 -14.31
CA ARG A 138 2.68 8.47 -13.67
C ARG A 138 2.47 9.88 -14.21
N LYS A 139 2.38 10.85 -13.30
CA LYS A 139 2.36 12.28 -13.64
C LYS A 139 3.58 12.99 -13.06
N LEU A 140 4.28 13.73 -13.89
CA LEU A 140 5.49 14.46 -13.53
C LEU A 140 5.18 15.94 -13.29
N TYR A 141 5.79 16.53 -12.27
CA TYR A 141 5.63 17.93 -11.87
C TYR A 141 6.99 18.58 -11.70
N THR A 142 7.11 19.85 -12.12
CA THR A 142 8.28 20.69 -11.91
C THR A 142 7.87 22.13 -11.63
N ASP A 143 8.66 22.85 -10.85
CA ASP A 143 8.52 24.30 -10.64
C ASP A 143 9.35 25.14 -11.62
N GLY A 144 9.99 24.49 -12.60
CA GLY A 144 10.89 25.13 -13.56
C GLY A 144 12.29 25.41 -13.02
N GLY A 145 12.55 25.03 -11.76
CA GLY A 145 13.87 25.04 -11.11
C GLY A 145 14.41 23.63 -10.97
N ASP A 146 15.07 23.38 -9.83
CA ASP A 146 15.67 22.08 -9.51
C ASP A 146 14.66 21.09 -8.85
N GLY A 147 13.44 21.56 -8.53
CA GLY A 147 12.40 20.79 -7.89
C GLY A 147 11.65 19.88 -8.86
N PHE A 148 11.47 18.63 -8.44
CA PHE A 148 10.78 17.61 -9.20
C PHE A 148 9.94 16.74 -8.29
N ALA A 149 8.74 16.38 -8.76
CA ALA A 149 7.87 15.39 -8.13
C ALA A 149 7.22 14.48 -9.17
N ALA A 150 7.01 13.22 -8.82
CA ALA A 150 6.27 12.29 -9.66
C ALA A 150 5.23 11.54 -8.84
N ALA A 151 3.97 11.64 -9.24
CA ALA A 151 2.90 10.88 -8.65
C ALA A 151 2.80 9.48 -9.28
N LEU A 152 2.73 8.47 -8.41
CA LEU A 152 2.53 7.05 -8.73
C LEU A 152 1.14 6.68 -8.21
N GLU A 153 0.11 6.89 -9.06
CA GLU A 153 -1.30 6.88 -8.62
C GLU A 153 -1.76 5.54 -8.06
N ASP A 154 -1.31 4.43 -8.67
CA ASP A 154 -1.76 3.08 -8.30
C ASP A 154 -1.17 2.56 -7.00
N ILE A 155 -0.12 3.20 -6.49
CA ILE A 155 0.53 2.82 -5.23
C ILE A 155 0.51 3.91 -4.17
N ASP A 156 -0.34 4.94 -4.35
CA ASP A 156 -0.56 6.01 -3.38
C ASP A 156 0.74 6.69 -2.91
N ALA A 157 1.64 7.00 -3.86
CA ALA A 157 2.92 7.61 -3.55
C ALA A 157 3.25 8.78 -4.50
N VAL A 158 3.99 9.75 -3.95
CA VAL A 158 4.66 10.80 -4.72
C VAL A 158 6.13 10.75 -4.38
N TYR A 159 7.01 10.57 -5.36
CA TYR A 159 8.44 10.66 -5.09
C TYR A 159 9.00 12.02 -5.53
N SER A 160 10.02 12.46 -4.83
CA SER A 160 10.80 13.65 -5.15
C SER A 160 12.24 13.26 -5.44
N GLY A 161 12.93 14.09 -6.21
CA GLY A 161 14.34 13.93 -6.50
C GLY A 161 14.98 15.28 -6.82
N ALA A 162 16.32 15.32 -6.77
CA ALA A 162 17.09 16.44 -7.27
C ALA A 162 17.39 16.23 -8.76
N GLN A 163 17.34 17.32 -9.49
CA GLN A 163 17.68 17.41 -10.89
C GLN A 163 19.07 18.02 -11.04
N ASP A 164 19.98 17.31 -11.70
CA ASP A 164 21.29 17.86 -12.05
C ASP A 164 21.23 18.38 -13.50
N GLY A 165 20.65 19.59 -13.67
CA GLY A 165 20.50 20.23 -14.97
C GLY A 165 19.06 20.42 -15.47
N ALA A 166 18.91 20.98 -16.68
CA ALA A 166 17.62 21.52 -17.18
C ALA A 166 16.65 20.49 -17.80
N ALA A 167 16.91 19.20 -17.75
CA ALA A 167 16.04 18.19 -18.36
C ALA A 167 15.67 17.09 -17.34
N LEU A 168 14.38 16.81 -17.26
CA LEU A 168 13.87 15.61 -16.59
C LEU A 168 14.31 14.39 -17.41
N ASP A 169 15.25 13.62 -16.88
CA ASP A 169 15.76 12.42 -17.54
C ASP A 169 15.65 11.17 -16.65
N ASP A 170 15.90 10.02 -17.25
CA ASP A 170 15.79 8.73 -16.60
C ASP A 170 16.87 8.47 -15.52
N SER A 171 17.88 9.34 -15.41
CA SER A 171 18.97 9.21 -14.43
C SER A 171 18.70 9.88 -13.09
N MET A 172 17.61 10.65 -12.96
CA MET A 172 17.24 11.31 -11.71
C MET A 172 17.02 10.29 -10.60
N LYS A 173 17.54 10.60 -9.41
CA LYS A 173 17.44 9.72 -8.25
C LYS A 173 16.29 10.14 -7.35
N VAL A 174 15.57 9.14 -6.86
CA VAL A 174 14.54 9.31 -5.83
C VAL A 174 15.23 9.62 -4.50
N GLU A 175 15.01 10.82 -3.97
CA GLU A 175 15.54 11.26 -2.68
C GLU A 175 14.54 11.09 -1.56
N GLY A 176 13.26 11.38 -1.81
CA GLY A 176 12.17 11.26 -0.85
C GLY A 176 10.92 10.66 -1.48
N ILE A 177 10.13 9.99 -0.66
CA ILE A 177 8.84 9.41 -1.08
C ILE A 177 7.78 9.82 -0.06
N TYR A 178 6.73 10.47 -0.54
CA TYR A 178 5.53 10.80 0.20
C TYR A 178 4.52 9.68 0.03
N ILE A 179 4.15 9.02 1.10
CA ILE A 179 3.19 7.92 1.14
C ILE A 179 1.85 8.50 1.58
N LEU A 180 0.84 8.41 0.72
CA LEU A 180 -0.49 9.03 0.90
C LEU A 180 -1.39 8.15 1.77
N LYS A 181 -0.91 7.79 2.95
CA LYS A 181 -1.58 6.94 3.92
C LYS A 181 -1.60 7.59 5.30
N ASP A 182 -2.72 7.42 5.98
CA ASP A 182 -3.02 7.90 7.32
C ASP A 182 -2.69 6.88 8.43
N GLN A 183 -1.97 5.82 8.06
CA GLN A 183 -1.57 4.77 8.99
C GLN A 183 -0.24 4.13 8.58
N ILE A 184 0.49 3.62 9.55
CA ILE A 184 1.74 2.89 9.36
C ILE A 184 1.93 1.83 10.45
N TYR A 185 2.53 0.69 10.09
CA TYR A 185 2.99 -0.30 11.08
C TYR A 185 4.44 -0.01 11.48
N LEU A 186 4.67 0.25 12.76
CA LEU A 186 5.99 0.44 13.35
C LEU A 186 6.12 -0.47 14.58
N LYS A 187 7.21 -1.23 14.64
CA LYS A 187 7.44 -2.21 15.72
C LYS A 187 6.23 -3.12 15.99
N ASP A 188 5.63 -3.66 14.92
CA ASP A 188 4.42 -4.51 14.95
C ASP A 188 3.17 -3.84 15.54
N ARG A 189 3.11 -2.51 15.56
CA ARG A 189 1.96 -1.74 16.00
C ARG A 189 1.46 -0.84 14.89
N LEU A 190 0.14 -0.82 14.71
CA LEU A 190 -0.52 0.17 13.88
C LEU A 190 -0.49 1.53 14.58
N CYS A 191 -0.02 2.56 13.87
CA CYS A 191 -0.03 3.95 14.29
C CYS A 191 -0.87 4.76 13.31
N GLU A 192 -1.85 5.49 13.81
CA GLU A 192 -2.79 6.33 13.04
C GLU A 192 -2.74 7.79 13.51
N SER A 193 -1.98 8.06 14.58
CA SER A 193 -1.89 9.38 15.20
C SER A 193 -0.52 9.63 15.82
N VAL A 194 -0.20 10.91 16.08
CA VAL A 194 1.01 11.31 16.79
C VAL A 194 1.12 10.69 18.19
N PRO A 195 0.06 10.63 19.01
CA PRO A 195 0.09 9.89 20.27
C PRO A 195 0.47 8.41 20.12
N ASP A 196 0.05 7.72 19.04
CA ASP A 196 0.45 6.33 18.77
C ASP A 196 1.93 6.25 18.41
N LEU A 197 2.44 7.20 17.61
CA LEU A 197 3.86 7.29 17.27
C LEU A 197 4.70 7.49 18.54
N LYS A 198 4.38 8.51 19.37
CA LYS A 198 5.08 8.79 20.63
C LYS A 198 5.10 7.57 21.55
N LYS A 199 3.98 6.85 21.66
CA LYS A 199 3.87 5.63 22.46
C LYS A 199 4.71 4.46 21.91
N THR A 200 4.85 4.36 20.60
CA THR A 200 5.48 3.22 19.92
C THR A 200 6.98 3.41 19.73
N ILE A 201 7.42 4.61 19.35
CA ILE A 201 8.81 4.91 18.98
C ILE A 201 9.45 6.00 19.83
N GLY A 202 8.71 6.70 20.69
CA GLY A 202 9.22 7.74 21.58
C GLY A 202 8.93 9.15 21.08
N GLU A 203 9.60 10.15 21.67
CA GLU A 203 9.45 11.54 21.27
C GLU A 203 10.12 11.80 19.92
N PRO A 204 9.55 12.70 19.08
CA PRO A 204 10.13 13.05 17.79
C PRO A 204 11.46 13.81 17.94
N GLU A 205 12.32 13.67 16.94
CA GLU A 205 13.55 14.47 16.82
C GLU A 205 13.25 15.91 16.41
N TYR A 206 12.18 16.12 15.66
CA TYR A 206 11.67 17.41 15.26
C TYR A 206 10.15 17.46 15.41
N GLU A 207 9.64 18.58 15.90
CA GLU A 207 8.21 18.90 15.99
C GLU A 207 8.04 20.39 15.66
N GLY A 208 7.20 20.74 14.68
CA GLY A 208 6.98 22.13 14.32
C GLY A 208 6.20 22.32 13.02
N ASN A 209 5.93 23.58 12.69
CA ASN A 209 5.33 23.95 11.41
C ASN A 209 6.39 24.12 10.33
N SER A 210 6.03 23.79 9.11
CA SER A 210 6.82 24.06 7.91
C SER A 210 5.92 24.56 6.79
N SER A 211 6.47 25.42 5.91
CA SER A 211 5.83 25.71 4.63
C SER A 211 6.03 24.52 3.69
N VAL A 212 5.06 24.32 2.81
CA VAL A 212 5.12 23.21 1.84
C VAL A 212 6.10 23.49 0.71
N THR A 213 6.76 22.43 0.26
CA THR A 213 7.57 22.41 -0.96
C THR A 213 6.70 21.90 -2.13
N LEU A 214 7.22 21.97 -3.37
CA LEU A 214 6.50 21.45 -4.54
C LEU A 214 6.08 19.97 -4.38
N PRO A 215 6.96 19.03 -3.99
CA PRO A 215 6.57 17.63 -3.82
C PRO A 215 5.47 17.45 -2.77
N GLU A 216 5.52 18.19 -1.67
CA GLU A 216 4.49 18.19 -0.62
C GLU A 216 3.16 18.74 -1.13
N ALA A 217 3.18 19.83 -1.90
CA ALA A 217 1.99 20.41 -2.51
C ALA A 217 1.33 19.41 -3.48
N VAL A 218 2.13 18.72 -4.30
CA VAL A 218 1.65 17.65 -5.19
C VAL A 218 1.04 16.51 -4.37
N ALA A 219 1.72 16.03 -3.33
CA ALA A 219 1.24 14.95 -2.48
C ALA A 219 -0.10 15.31 -1.78
N ILE A 220 -0.21 16.52 -1.23
CA ILE A 220 -1.43 17.02 -0.59
C ILE A 220 -2.56 17.15 -1.61
N SER A 221 -2.28 17.62 -2.84
CA SER A 221 -3.29 17.72 -3.90
C SER A 221 -3.88 16.36 -4.24
N TYR A 222 -3.04 15.34 -4.44
CA TYR A 222 -3.49 13.95 -4.69
C TYR A 222 -4.26 13.37 -3.51
N LEU A 223 -3.82 13.64 -2.28
CA LEU A 223 -4.53 13.20 -1.10
C LEU A 223 -5.94 13.81 -1.03
N ASN A 224 -6.06 15.11 -1.35
CA ASN A 224 -7.33 15.82 -1.35
C ASN A 224 -8.30 15.32 -2.43
N GLU A 225 -7.80 14.83 -3.56
CA GLU A 225 -8.63 14.22 -4.62
C GLU A 225 -9.15 12.83 -4.20
N LYS A 226 -8.37 12.06 -3.46
CA LYS A 226 -8.70 10.67 -3.10
C LYS A 226 -9.47 10.52 -1.80
N LYS A 227 -9.28 11.43 -0.84
CA LYS A 227 -9.85 11.36 0.51
C LYS A 227 -10.48 12.71 0.87
N SER A 228 -11.43 12.71 1.80
CA SER A 228 -11.90 13.95 2.42
C SER A 228 -10.72 14.61 3.15
N SER A 229 -10.38 15.81 2.73
CA SER A 229 -9.17 16.53 3.04
C SER A 229 -9.01 16.85 4.52
N LEU A 230 -8.00 16.31 5.17
CA LEU A 230 -7.49 16.80 6.46
C LEU A 230 -6.74 18.13 6.29
N PHE A 231 -6.22 18.39 5.08
CA PHE A 231 -5.56 19.62 4.71
C PHE A 231 -6.51 20.50 3.87
N GLY A 232 -6.42 21.81 4.02
CA GLY A 232 -7.12 22.74 3.14
C GLY A 232 -6.63 22.58 1.67
N PRO A 233 -7.31 23.22 0.71
CA PRO A 233 -6.89 23.18 -0.67
C PRO A 233 -5.52 23.86 -0.82
N VAL A 234 -4.55 23.15 -1.39
CA VAL A 234 -3.31 23.76 -1.88
C VAL A 234 -3.61 24.33 -3.25
N ASN A 235 -3.48 25.65 -3.40
CA ASN A 235 -3.64 26.28 -4.70
C ASN A 235 -2.36 26.03 -5.51
N MET A 236 -2.44 25.21 -6.55
CA MET A 236 -1.38 25.02 -7.53
C MET A 236 -1.83 25.60 -8.86
N ASP A 237 -1.36 26.81 -9.21
CA ASP A 237 -1.56 27.35 -10.52
C ASP A 237 -0.68 26.61 -11.53
N SER A 238 -1.26 25.63 -12.23
CA SER A 238 -0.57 24.91 -13.29
C SER A 238 -0.49 25.74 -14.56
N ALA A 239 0.73 25.94 -15.05
CA ALA A 239 0.96 26.47 -16.38
C ALA A 239 1.39 25.35 -17.31
N LYS A 240 0.56 24.98 -18.21
CA LYS A 240 0.86 24.16 -19.39
C LYS A 240 1.42 22.76 -19.14
N GLU A 241 0.60 21.81 -19.48
CA GLU A 241 1.00 20.46 -19.82
C GLU A 241 1.83 20.49 -21.11
N PHE A 242 3.14 20.28 -21.03
CA PHE A 242 3.99 19.97 -22.15
C PHE A 242 4.41 18.52 -22.00
N SER A 243 3.90 17.64 -22.90
CA SER A 243 4.28 16.22 -22.98
C SER A 243 4.55 15.58 -21.61
N ASP A 244 3.54 15.09 -20.92
CA ASP A 244 3.62 14.31 -19.67
C ASP A 244 4.25 15.02 -18.45
N VAL A 245 4.63 16.29 -18.55
CA VAL A 245 5.18 17.10 -17.46
C VAL A 245 4.28 18.31 -17.18
N ILE A 246 3.84 18.44 -15.94
CA ILE A 246 3.06 19.58 -15.46
C ILE A 246 4.01 20.58 -14.82
N THR A 247 4.12 21.79 -15.41
CA THR A 247 4.85 22.87 -14.76
C THR A 247 3.93 23.60 -13.80
N VAL A 248 4.30 23.67 -12.55
CA VAL A 248 3.62 24.43 -11.51
C VAL A 248 4.31 25.80 -11.41
N ASN A 249 3.59 26.89 -11.73
CA ASN A 249 4.20 28.23 -11.71
C ASN A 249 4.19 28.86 -10.33
N ASP A 250 3.17 28.55 -9.54
CA ASP A 250 3.00 29.09 -8.18
C ASP A 250 2.19 28.09 -7.34
N PHE A 251 2.57 27.94 -6.09
CA PHE A 251 1.80 27.24 -5.07
C PHE A 251 1.87 28.07 -3.80
N ASP A 252 0.86 27.99 -2.94
CA ASP A 252 0.72 28.84 -1.78
C ASP A 252 1.87 28.59 -0.76
N PRO A 253 2.92 29.44 -0.73
CA PRO A 253 4.05 29.25 0.18
C PRO A 253 3.70 29.52 1.65
N ASP A 254 2.54 30.15 1.91
CA ASP A 254 2.05 30.43 3.26
C ASP A 254 1.24 29.25 3.83
N TYR A 255 1.02 28.19 3.03
CA TYR A 255 0.38 26.97 3.50
C TYR A 255 1.29 26.25 4.49
N LEU A 256 0.84 26.12 5.73
CA LEU A 256 1.61 25.50 6.80
C LEU A 256 1.05 24.13 7.15
N VAL A 257 1.95 23.16 7.28
CA VAL A 257 1.68 21.82 7.81
C VAL A 257 2.43 21.64 9.13
N TYR A 258 1.88 20.82 10.03
CA TYR A 258 2.56 20.47 11.27
C TYR A 258 3.30 19.14 11.08
N LEU A 259 4.60 19.13 11.38
CA LEU A 259 5.49 18.01 11.08
C LEU A 259 6.02 17.37 12.37
N TYR A 260 6.17 16.04 12.30
CA TYR A 260 6.86 15.22 13.29
C TYR A 260 7.88 14.33 12.58
N SER A 261 9.15 14.45 12.92
CA SER A 261 10.19 13.63 12.28
C SER A 261 10.86 12.69 13.27
N TYR A 262 11.14 11.49 12.77
CA TYR A 262 11.77 10.40 13.50
C TYR A 262 12.78 9.68 12.59
N THR A 263 13.92 9.25 13.13
CA THR A 263 14.84 8.37 12.40
C THR A 263 14.73 6.95 12.93
N ILE A 264 14.45 6.00 12.04
CA ILE A 264 14.32 4.58 12.36
C ILE A 264 15.16 3.80 11.35
N ASP A 265 16.16 3.07 11.81
CA ASP A 265 17.04 2.21 11.01
C ASP A 265 17.67 2.92 9.80
N GLY A 266 18.08 4.22 9.95
CA GLY A 266 18.71 5.04 8.92
C GLY A 266 17.73 5.60 7.87
N ILE A 267 16.44 5.49 8.12
CA ILE A 267 15.38 6.13 7.34
C ILE A 267 14.73 7.21 8.20
N ARG A 268 14.67 8.43 7.66
CA ARG A 268 13.90 9.52 8.27
C ARG A 268 12.45 9.42 7.84
N TYR A 269 11.55 9.42 8.80
CA TYR A 269 10.10 9.48 8.63
C TYR A 269 9.61 10.84 9.06
N THR A 270 8.93 11.57 8.17
CA THR A 270 8.30 12.85 8.49
C THR A 270 6.79 12.71 8.31
N PHE A 271 6.04 12.84 9.38
CA PHE A 271 4.58 12.73 9.42
C PHE A 271 3.96 14.11 9.28
N PHE A 272 2.95 14.23 8.41
CA PHE A 272 2.25 15.45 8.08
C PHE A 272 0.88 15.47 8.73
N CYS A 273 0.66 16.44 9.60
CA CYS A 273 -0.57 16.62 10.37
C CYS A 273 -1.20 17.97 10.05
N SER A 274 -2.53 18.06 10.13
CA SER A 274 -3.25 19.33 10.02
C SER A 274 -3.14 20.18 11.28
N GLU A 275 -2.91 19.53 12.44
CA GLU A 275 -2.79 20.18 13.74
C GLU A 275 -1.82 19.43 14.65
N LYS A 276 -1.39 20.13 15.71
CA LYS A 276 -0.51 19.57 16.74
C LYS A 276 -1.16 18.37 17.43
N ASP A 277 -0.36 17.28 17.61
CA ASP A 277 -0.75 16.04 18.27
C ASP A 277 -2.01 15.36 17.67
N GLY A 278 -2.33 15.67 16.40
CA GLY A 278 -3.47 15.12 15.66
C GLY A 278 -3.18 13.79 14.96
N GLU A 279 -4.12 13.43 14.09
CA GLU A 279 -3.94 12.37 13.12
C GLU A 279 -2.98 12.84 12.02
N PHE A 280 -2.14 11.96 11.51
CA PHE A 280 -1.38 12.27 10.30
C PHE A 280 -2.15 11.79 9.06
N ALA A 281 -2.01 12.52 7.95
CA ALA A 281 -2.70 12.21 6.72
C ALA A 281 -1.81 11.53 5.68
N MET A 282 -0.51 11.76 5.79
CA MET A 282 0.55 11.17 4.98
C MET A 282 1.87 11.20 5.73
N TYR A 283 2.86 10.49 5.22
CA TYR A 283 4.23 10.59 5.72
C TYR A 283 5.23 10.51 4.58
N GLN A 284 6.37 11.18 4.76
CA GLN A 284 7.53 11.10 3.87
C GLN A 284 8.55 10.13 4.47
N ILE A 285 9.26 9.43 3.60
CA ILE A 285 10.49 8.71 3.94
C ILE A 285 11.64 9.22 3.08
N GLU A 286 12.83 9.33 3.68
CA GLU A 286 14.08 9.69 3.00
C GLU A 286 15.25 8.97 3.68
N LYS A 287 16.37 8.76 2.96
CA LYS A 287 17.61 8.29 3.58
C LYS A 287 18.30 9.43 4.32
N GLU A 288 18.85 9.14 5.50
CA GLU A 288 19.76 10.08 6.17
C GLU A 288 21.07 10.27 5.42
#